data_c7049210f3efad87d209f799332bfefd
#
_entry.id   c7049210f3efad87d209f799332bfefd
#
_cell.length_a   1.000
_cell.length_b   1.000
_cell.length_c   1.000
_cell.angle_alpha   90.00
_cell.angle_beta   90.00
_cell.angle_gamma   90.00
#
_symmetry.space_group_name_H-M   'P 1'
#
loop_
_entity.id
_entity.type
_entity.pdbx_description
1 polymer ?
#
loop_
_entity_poly.entity_id
_entity_poly.type
_entity_poly.pdbx_seq_one_letter_code
_entity_poly.pdbx_strand_id
1 'polypeptide(L)'
;MRDKGFPNLPVLTLSGRALTGHAHLKLGLKGLKRLSMAIVLGDVLQRLYLHAQAGEVVKGSADNALKLATPTAAKAAATGKLEEFDDAVREIVNVFNAVELDGKQRPKVGIVGEILLQYHPKANLATADRLREAGAEPMLPDLATFFLYCLADPIWQSQHTEGSKLRAIVSSFLLGYLEKLRSVAQAAMGEGNPLSHMPPLNAYLKRVEGMVSPGQQAGEGWLLAAEMAEFLATGTDNVVCLQPFGCLPNHITGRGVMSALRARYPKANLIGIDFEGGTAESNVSNRLKLFMTRAHQLKASGKLHVVPKDANTNRTNQEGFEPQKHSA
;
A
#
# COMPACT_ATOMS: atom_id res chain seq x y z
N MET A 1 13.84 -23.29 -16.60
CA MET A 1 13.10 -23.24 -17.89
C MET A 1 13.93 -23.78 -19.05
N ARG A 2 15.21 -23.43 -19.19
CA ARG A 2 16.10 -24.00 -20.23
C ARG A 2 16.14 -25.53 -20.17
N ASP A 3 16.24 -26.10 -18.96
CA ASP A 3 16.24 -27.54 -18.70
C ASP A 3 14.88 -28.21 -18.87
N LYS A 4 13.82 -27.46 -19.12
CA LYS A 4 12.44 -27.93 -19.38
C LYS A 4 12.03 -27.78 -20.85
N GLY A 5 12.99 -27.62 -21.77
CA GLY A 5 12.72 -27.54 -23.21
C GLY A 5 12.33 -26.16 -23.76
N PHE A 6 12.51 -25.08 -22.97
CA PHE A 6 12.21 -23.71 -23.40
C PHE A 6 13.46 -22.82 -23.38
N PRO A 7 14.49 -23.09 -24.21
CA PRO A 7 15.78 -22.40 -24.17
C PRO A 7 15.68 -20.91 -24.54
N ASN A 8 14.70 -20.51 -25.33
CA ASN A 8 14.52 -19.17 -25.88
C ASN A 8 13.36 -18.38 -25.27
N LEU A 9 12.73 -18.88 -24.19
CA LEU A 9 11.63 -18.16 -23.55
C LEU A 9 12.17 -16.90 -22.89
N PRO A 10 11.72 -15.71 -23.30
CA PRO A 10 12.14 -14.46 -22.64
C PRO A 10 11.54 -14.40 -21.24
N VAL A 11 12.38 -14.29 -20.22
CA VAL A 11 11.96 -14.05 -18.84
C VAL A 11 12.01 -12.55 -18.61
N LEU A 12 10.84 -11.93 -18.49
CA LEU A 12 10.71 -10.50 -18.16
C LEU A 12 10.61 -10.35 -16.64
N THR A 13 11.51 -9.57 -16.06
CA THR A 13 11.45 -9.20 -14.64
C THR A 13 11.09 -7.74 -14.52
N LEU A 14 10.14 -7.42 -13.64
CA LEU A 14 9.77 -6.03 -13.30
C LEU A 14 10.71 -5.47 -12.21
N SER A 15 12.02 -5.65 -12.35
CA SER A 15 12.98 -4.97 -11.46
C SER A 15 13.30 -3.58 -12.01
N GLY A 16 13.58 -2.61 -11.13
CA GLY A 16 13.96 -1.25 -11.57
C GLY A 16 15.19 -1.23 -12.48
N ARG A 17 16.08 -2.25 -12.38
CA ARG A 17 17.19 -2.48 -13.31
C ARG A 17 16.73 -3.06 -14.65
N ALA A 18 15.62 -3.80 -14.70
CA ALA A 18 15.06 -4.32 -15.94
C ALA A 18 14.48 -3.22 -16.83
N LEU A 19 14.01 -2.12 -16.24
CA LEU A 19 13.57 -0.94 -16.98
C LEU A 19 14.73 -0.25 -17.72
N THR A 20 15.97 -0.45 -17.26
CA THR A 20 17.18 0.19 -17.81
C THR A 20 18.15 -0.78 -18.47
N GLY A 21 18.05 -2.08 -18.25
CA GLY A 21 19.10 -3.05 -18.59
C GLY A 21 18.78 -4.13 -19.63
N HIS A 22 17.52 -4.40 -19.93
CA HIS A 22 17.15 -5.39 -20.94
C HIS A 22 16.66 -4.73 -22.23
N ALA A 23 17.33 -5.06 -23.33
CA ALA A 23 17.09 -4.49 -24.67
C ALA A 23 15.67 -4.71 -25.22
N HIS A 24 14.84 -5.51 -24.56
CA HIS A 24 13.52 -5.91 -25.04
C HIS A 24 12.33 -5.21 -24.38
N LEU A 25 12.50 -4.50 -23.26
CA LEU A 25 11.41 -3.75 -22.60
C LEU A 25 11.73 -2.27 -22.55
N LYS A 26 11.70 -1.59 -23.69
CA LYS A 26 11.77 -0.13 -23.74
C LYS A 26 10.38 0.44 -23.47
N LEU A 27 10.07 0.71 -22.19
CA LEU A 27 8.89 1.48 -21.82
C LEU A 27 9.15 2.96 -22.17
N GLY A 28 8.66 3.40 -23.33
CA GLY A 28 8.60 4.82 -23.63
C GLY A 28 7.59 5.55 -22.75
N LEU A 29 7.50 6.87 -22.83
CA LEU A 29 6.57 7.71 -22.04
C LEU A 29 5.12 7.22 -22.07
N LYS A 30 4.65 6.73 -23.24
CA LYS A 30 3.31 6.12 -23.37
C LYS A 30 3.15 4.85 -22.49
N GLY A 31 4.18 4.00 -22.46
CA GLY A 31 4.18 2.80 -21.62
C GLY A 31 4.20 3.11 -20.13
N LEU A 32 5.01 4.07 -19.71
CA LEU A 32 5.06 4.53 -18.31
C LEU A 32 3.71 5.12 -17.88
N LYS A 33 3.07 5.93 -18.72
CA LYS A 33 1.74 6.49 -18.45
C LYS A 33 0.69 5.39 -18.25
N ARG A 34 0.65 4.39 -19.13
CA ARG A 34 -0.28 3.24 -19.03
C ARG A 34 0.00 2.41 -17.78
N LEU A 35 1.27 2.16 -17.48
CA LEU A 35 1.67 1.42 -16.28
C LEU A 35 1.23 2.15 -15.00
N SER A 36 1.44 3.47 -14.92
CA SER A 36 0.99 4.27 -13.77
C SER A 36 -0.53 4.20 -13.59
N MET A 37 -1.30 4.27 -14.68
CA MET A 37 -2.75 4.11 -14.63
C MET A 37 -3.17 2.70 -14.18
N ALA A 38 -2.49 1.66 -14.68
CA ALA A 38 -2.77 0.28 -14.30
C ALA A 38 -2.51 0.04 -12.81
N ILE A 39 -1.45 0.63 -12.25
CA ILE A 39 -1.12 0.53 -10.82
C ILE A 39 -2.23 1.16 -9.98
N VAL A 40 -2.63 2.39 -10.28
CA VAL A 40 -3.67 3.08 -9.48
C VAL A 40 -5.04 2.41 -9.62
N LEU A 41 -5.41 1.94 -10.82
CA LEU A 41 -6.64 1.15 -11.01
C LEU A 41 -6.60 -0.18 -10.25
N GLY A 42 -5.43 -0.81 -10.19
CA GLY A 42 -5.20 -2.01 -9.37
C GLY A 42 -5.42 -1.74 -7.88
N ASP A 43 -4.93 -0.60 -7.38
CA ASP A 43 -5.13 -0.18 -5.99
C ASP A 43 -6.61 0.08 -5.68
N VAL A 44 -7.34 0.73 -6.60
CA VAL A 44 -8.81 0.93 -6.48
C VAL A 44 -9.53 -0.41 -6.40
N LEU A 45 -9.23 -1.33 -7.33
CA LEU A 45 -9.82 -2.68 -7.33
C LEU A 45 -9.53 -3.42 -6.03
N GLN A 46 -8.27 -3.41 -5.56
CA GLN A 46 -7.85 -4.07 -4.33
C GLN A 46 -8.59 -3.56 -3.10
N ARG A 47 -8.70 -2.24 -2.94
CA ARG A 47 -9.40 -1.62 -1.80
C ARG A 47 -10.87 -2.02 -1.75
N LEU A 48 -11.56 -1.88 -2.88
CA LEU A 48 -12.98 -2.21 -2.99
C LEU A 48 -13.22 -3.71 -2.81
N TYR A 49 -12.36 -4.55 -3.39
CA TYR A 49 -12.44 -6.00 -3.27
C TYR A 49 -12.27 -6.49 -1.83
N LEU A 50 -11.23 -6.04 -1.12
CA LEU A 50 -10.99 -6.46 0.26
C LEU A 50 -12.13 -6.02 1.19
N HIS A 51 -12.66 -4.83 0.99
CA HIS A 51 -13.82 -4.34 1.74
C HIS A 51 -15.07 -5.17 1.46
N ALA A 52 -15.41 -5.37 0.18
CA ALA A 52 -16.57 -6.16 -0.22
C ALA A 52 -16.47 -7.61 0.26
N GLN A 53 -15.29 -8.24 0.08
CA GLN A 53 -15.04 -9.62 0.52
C GLN A 53 -15.17 -9.81 2.04
N ALA A 54 -14.83 -8.77 2.82
CA ALA A 54 -14.99 -8.82 4.27
C ALA A 54 -16.46 -8.77 4.70
N GLY A 55 -17.34 -8.09 3.93
CA GLY A 55 -18.73 -7.82 4.30
C GLY A 55 -19.79 -8.54 3.46
N GLU A 56 -19.44 -9.24 2.38
CA GLU A 56 -20.39 -9.85 1.46
C GLU A 56 -21.39 -10.80 2.15
N VAL A 57 -22.69 -10.63 1.84
CA VAL A 57 -23.76 -11.52 2.31
C VAL A 57 -23.73 -12.84 1.55
N VAL A 58 -23.58 -12.76 0.24
CA VAL A 58 -23.49 -13.94 -0.63
C VAL A 58 -22.01 -14.19 -0.94
N LYS A 59 -21.49 -15.29 -0.43
CA LYS A 59 -20.09 -15.68 -0.62
C LYS A 59 -19.72 -15.75 -2.10
N GLY A 60 -18.66 -15.05 -2.48
CA GLY A 60 -18.14 -14.98 -3.86
C GLY A 60 -18.74 -13.85 -4.70
N SER A 61 -19.65 -13.03 -4.15
CA SER A 61 -20.15 -11.84 -4.86
C SER A 61 -19.04 -10.80 -5.08
N ALA A 62 -18.12 -10.63 -4.15
CA ALA A 62 -16.93 -9.80 -4.31
C ALA A 62 -16.00 -10.32 -5.42
N ASP A 63 -15.81 -11.64 -5.50
CA ASP A 63 -15.02 -12.27 -6.58
C ASP A 63 -15.64 -12.02 -7.96
N ASN A 64 -16.96 -12.09 -8.05
CA ASN A 64 -17.69 -11.80 -9.28
C ASN A 64 -17.58 -10.31 -9.65
N ALA A 65 -17.72 -9.41 -8.68
CA ALA A 65 -17.51 -7.98 -8.89
C ALA A 65 -16.09 -7.68 -9.41
N LEU A 66 -15.07 -8.30 -8.83
CA LEU A 66 -13.69 -8.17 -9.29
C LEU A 66 -13.52 -8.66 -10.74
N LYS A 67 -14.11 -9.81 -11.09
CA LYS A 67 -14.08 -10.34 -12.47
C LYS A 67 -14.76 -9.40 -13.48
N LEU A 68 -15.87 -8.77 -13.09
CA LEU A 68 -16.59 -7.80 -13.93
C LEU A 68 -15.83 -6.47 -14.08
N ALA A 69 -15.22 -5.97 -13.01
CA ALA A 69 -14.53 -4.68 -13.00
C ALA A 69 -13.13 -4.71 -13.62
N THR A 70 -12.42 -5.84 -13.56
CA THR A 70 -11.04 -5.97 -14.07
C THR A 70 -10.88 -5.62 -15.57
N PRO A 71 -11.77 -6.06 -16.49
CA PRO A 71 -11.67 -5.67 -17.90
C PRO A 71 -11.80 -4.16 -18.13
N THR A 72 -12.66 -3.46 -17.40
CA THR A 72 -12.81 -2.01 -17.44
C THR A 72 -11.50 -1.31 -17.05
N ALA A 73 -10.88 -1.73 -15.94
CA ALA A 73 -9.57 -1.23 -15.52
C ALA A 73 -8.48 -1.46 -16.57
N ALA A 74 -8.41 -2.68 -17.12
CA ALA A 74 -7.42 -3.04 -18.13
C ALA A 74 -7.57 -2.22 -19.42
N LYS A 75 -8.81 -2.02 -19.88
CA LYS A 75 -9.12 -1.20 -21.06
C LYS A 75 -8.70 0.26 -20.86
N ALA A 76 -9.08 0.87 -19.74
CA ALA A 76 -8.74 2.26 -19.43
C ALA A 76 -7.21 2.47 -19.34
N ALA A 77 -6.51 1.57 -18.64
CA ALA A 77 -5.04 1.60 -18.58
C ALA A 77 -4.39 1.48 -19.97
N ALA A 78 -4.94 0.63 -20.85
CA ALA A 78 -4.41 0.41 -22.19
C ALA A 78 -4.54 1.64 -23.10
N THR A 79 -5.58 2.47 -22.93
CA THR A 79 -5.75 3.71 -23.71
C THR A 79 -4.79 4.80 -23.25
N GLY A 80 -4.55 4.89 -21.95
CA GLY A 80 -3.74 5.93 -21.33
C GLY A 80 -4.40 7.31 -21.35
N LYS A 81 -5.72 7.41 -21.52
CA LYS A 81 -6.48 8.67 -21.48
C LYS A 81 -7.04 8.92 -20.09
N LEU A 82 -6.92 10.17 -19.61
CA LEU A 82 -7.33 10.52 -18.25
C LEU A 82 -8.84 10.48 -18.05
N GLU A 83 -9.61 10.85 -19.09
CA GLU A 83 -11.08 10.78 -19.06
C GLU A 83 -11.55 9.33 -18.91
N GLU A 84 -11.00 8.42 -19.74
CA GLU A 84 -11.34 6.99 -19.65
C GLU A 84 -10.87 6.36 -18.33
N PHE A 85 -9.83 6.90 -17.70
CA PHE A 85 -9.39 6.49 -16.37
C PHE A 85 -10.40 6.93 -15.28
N ASP A 86 -10.88 8.17 -15.31
CA ASP A 86 -11.88 8.68 -14.36
C ASP A 86 -13.19 7.90 -14.48
N ASP A 87 -13.69 7.71 -15.70
CA ASP A 87 -14.90 6.94 -15.99
C ASP A 87 -14.77 5.49 -15.50
N ALA A 88 -13.61 4.86 -15.71
CA ALA A 88 -13.35 3.51 -15.26
C ALA A 88 -13.38 3.39 -13.73
N VAL A 89 -12.82 4.36 -12.99
CA VAL A 89 -12.90 4.35 -11.53
C VAL A 89 -14.36 4.41 -11.06
N ARG A 90 -15.18 5.28 -11.66
CA ARG A 90 -16.62 5.38 -11.32
C ARG A 90 -17.37 4.09 -11.62
N GLU A 91 -17.12 3.47 -12.78
CA GLU A 91 -17.72 2.19 -13.16
C GLU A 91 -17.31 1.08 -12.19
N ILE A 92 -16.04 0.98 -11.84
CA ILE A 92 -15.51 0.01 -10.86
C ILE A 92 -16.22 0.19 -9.50
N VAL A 93 -16.34 1.42 -9.02
CA VAL A 93 -17.06 1.72 -7.76
C VAL A 93 -18.51 1.27 -7.84
N ASN A 94 -19.21 1.54 -8.95
CA ASN A 94 -20.60 1.14 -9.13
C ASN A 94 -20.76 -0.40 -9.12
N VAL A 95 -19.83 -1.14 -9.75
CA VAL A 95 -19.84 -2.60 -9.74
C VAL A 95 -19.70 -3.15 -8.31
N PHE A 96 -18.80 -2.58 -7.50
CA PHE A 96 -18.63 -3.03 -6.12
C PHE A 96 -19.75 -2.55 -5.19
N ASN A 97 -20.37 -1.39 -5.45
CA ASN A 97 -21.54 -0.92 -4.69
C ASN A 97 -22.77 -1.82 -4.87
N ALA A 98 -22.82 -2.63 -5.93
CA ALA A 98 -23.86 -3.62 -6.14
C ALA A 98 -23.70 -4.89 -5.28
N VAL A 99 -22.56 -5.06 -4.60
CA VAL A 99 -22.34 -6.17 -3.67
C VAL A 99 -23.07 -5.88 -2.37
N GLU A 100 -24.02 -6.75 -2.00
CA GLU A 100 -24.75 -6.64 -0.74
C GLU A 100 -23.82 -6.95 0.44
N LEU A 101 -23.72 -6.01 1.39
CA LEU A 101 -22.90 -6.12 2.58
C LEU A 101 -23.77 -6.36 3.83
N ASP A 102 -23.29 -7.18 4.75
CA ASP A 102 -24.01 -7.55 5.99
C ASP A 102 -24.07 -6.45 7.05
N GLY A 103 -23.46 -5.30 6.80
CA GLY A 103 -23.42 -4.13 7.69
C GLY A 103 -22.69 -4.32 9.01
N LYS A 104 -22.06 -5.48 9.24
CA LYS A 104 -21.33 -5.75 10.49
C LYS A 104 -20.05 -4.94 10.56
N GLN A 105 -19.89 -4.25 11.66
CA GLN A 105 -18.65 -3.58 11.98
C GLN A 105 -17.57 -4.60 12.34
N ARG A 106 -16.50 -4.69 11.57
CA ARG A 106 -15.34 -5.58 11.84
C ARG A 106 -14.14 -4.79 12.34
N PRO A 107 -13.25 -5.36 13.17
CA PRO A 107 -11.96 -4.71 13.42
C PRO A 107 -11.17 -4.61 12.11
N LYS A 108 -10.74 -3.39 11.77
CA LYS A 108 -9.86 -3.15 10.63
C LYS A 108 -8.45 -3.58 10.98
N VAL A 109 -7.77 -4.25 10.05
CA VAL A 109 -6.39 -4.71 10.21
C VAL A 109 -5.56 -4.29 8.99
N GLY A 110 -4.62 -3.37 9.22
CA GLY A 110 -3.61 -3.01 8.22
C GLY A 110 -2.58 -4.12 8.06
N ILE A 111 -2.27 -4.48 6.82
CA ILE A 111 -1.20 -5.43 6.48
C ILE A 111 -0.11 -4.62 5.78
N VAL A 112 1.06 -4.52 6.40
CA VAL A 112 2.24 -3.86 5.85
C VAL A 112 3.41 -4.83 5.84
N GLY A 113 4.51 -4.51 5.18
CA GLY A 113 5.69 -5.37 5.23
C GLY A 113 6.57 -5.27 4.00
N GLU A 114 7.39 -6.29 3.79
CA GLU A 114 8.18 -6.43 2.58
C GLU A 114 7.25 -6.62 1.36
N ILE A 115 7.57 -5.96 0.28
CA ILE A 115 6.68 -5.78 -0.88
C ILE A 115 6.10 -7.10 -1.43
N LEU A 116 6.90 -8.17 -1.52
CA LEU A 116 6.41 -9.48 -1.97
C LEU A 116 5.47 -10.09 -0.93
N LEU A 117 5.86 -10.09 0.35
CA LEU A 117 5.04 -10.63 1.42
C LEU A 117 3.74 -9.85 1.62
N GLN A 118 3.77 -8.55 1.39
CA GLN A 118 2.58 -7.71 1.54
C GLN A 118 1.50 -8.03 0.51
N TYR A 119 1.89 -8.21 -0.77
CA TYR A 119 0.92 -8.32 -1.87
C TYR A 119 0.76 -9.73 -2.44
N HIS A 120 1.61 -10.69 -2.12
CA HIS A 120 1.56 -12.02 -2.75
C HIS A 120 0.97 -13.08 -1.81
N PRO A 121 -0.29 -13.56 -2.04
CA PRO A 121 -0.99 -14.44 -1.10
C PRO A 121 -0.25 -15.75 -0.80
N LYS A 122 0.42 -16.35 -1.79
CA LYS A 122 1.18 -17.59 -1.55
C LYS A 122 2.45 -17.34 -0.71
N ALA A 123 3.09 -16.18 -0.87
CA ALA A 123 4.28 -15.84 -0.10
C ALA A 123 3.96 -15.59 1.37
N ASN A 124 2.80 -15.00 1.66
CA ASN A 124 2.36 -14.66 3.00
C ASN A 124 1.35 -15.65 3.61
N LEU A 125 1.23 -16.85 3.06
CA LEU A 125 0.31 -17.90 3.52
C LEU A 125 -1.14 -17.42 3.63
N ALA A 126 -1.60 -16.63 2.65
CA ALA A 126 -2.95 -16.07 2.58
C ALA A 126 -3.34 -15.27 3.84
N THR A 127 -2.44 -14.42 4.33
CA THR A 127 -2.62 -13.67 5.60
C THR A 127 -3.92 -12.84 5.58
N ALA A 128 -4.28 -12.17 4.48
CA ALA A 128 -5.52 -11.41 4.38
C ALA A 128 -6.76 -12.30 4.55
N ASP A 129 -6.78 -13.49 3.92
CA ASP A 129 -7.88 -14.44 4.05
C ASP A 129 -8.00 -14.97 5.48
N ARG A 130 -6.86 -15.31 6.11
CA ARG A 130 -6.85 -15.76 7.52
C ARG A 130 -7.37 -14.69 8.48
N LEU A 131 -7.05 -13.42 8.25
CA LEU A 131 -7.58 -12.31 9.04
C LEU A 131 -9.09 -12.13 8.80
N ARG A 132 -9.54 -12.23 7.55
CA ARG A 132 -10.97 -12.17 7.20
C ARG A 132 -11.76 -13.33 7.84
N GLU A 133 -11.24 -14.56 7.77
CA GLU A 133 -11.82 -15.73 8.42
C GLU A 133 -11.86 -15.59 9.96
N ALA A 134 -10.92 -14.85 10.54
CA ALA A 134 -10.93 -14.49 11.96
C ALA A 134 -11.84 -13.29 12.29
N GLY A 135 -12.64 -12.81 11.32
CA GLY A 135 -13.64 -11.76 11.52
C GLY A 135 -13.09 -10.33 11.39
N ALA A 136 -11.94 -10.11 10.75
CA ALA A 136 -11.40 -8.80 10.45
C ALA A 136 -11.83 -8.27 9.08
N GLU A 137 -11.65 -6.96 8.89
CA GLU A 137 -11.57 -6.30 7.58
C GLU A 137 -10.08 -6.03 7.28
N PRO A 138 -9.42 -6.83 6.41
CA PRO A 138 -8.04 -6.61 6.04
C PRO A 138 -7.91 -5.39 5.13
N MET A 139 -6.86 -4.59 5.34
CA MET A 139 -6.54 -3.42 4.54
C MET A 139 -5.07 -3.50 4.12
N LEU A 140 -4.80 -3.18 2.86
CA LEU A 140 -3.46 -3.07 2.30
C LEU A 140 -3.18 -1.61 1.91
N PRO A 141 -1.96 -1.11 2.06
CA PRO A 141 -1.54 0.14 1.42
C PRO A 141 -1.66 0.06 -0.10
N ASP A 142 -1.68 1.21 -0.76
CA ASP A 142 -1.62 1.26 -2.22
C ASP A 142 -0.23 0.88 -2.72
N LEU A 143 -0.16 0.05 -3.73
CA LEU A 143 1.09 -0.26 -4.42
C LEU A 143 1.70 1.01 -5.06
N ALA A 144 0.84 1.95 -5.51
CA ALA A 144 1.26 3.26 -6.00
C ALA A 144 2.11 4.02 -4.97
N THR A 145 1.84 3.88 -3.66
CA THR A 145 2.61 4.55 -2.60
C THR A 145 4.06 4.06 -2.57
N PHE A 146 4.29 2.76 -2.77
CA PHE A 146 5.64 2.22 -2.90
C PHE A 146 6.38 2.80 -4.12
N PHE A 147 5.70 2.97 -5.26
CA PHE A 147 6.32 3.63 -6.42
C PHE A 147 6.60 5.11 -6.18
N LEU A 148 5.73 5.84 -5.47
CA LEU A 148 6.00 7.22 -5.05
C LEU A 148 7.25 7.28 -4.16
N TYR A 149 7.39 6.37 -3.21
CA TYR A 149 8.58 6.24 -2.37
C TYR A 149 9.84 6.01 -3.21
N CYS A 150 9.81 5.08 -4.16
CA CYS A 150 10.94 4.82 -5.06
C CYS A 150 11.30 6.04 -5.93
N LEU A 151 10.32 6.87 -6.32
CA LEU A 151 10.54 8.11 -7.07
C LEU A 151 11.06 9.24 -6.18
N ALA A 152 10.78 9.22 -4.89
CA ALA A 152 11.31 10.21 -3.94
C ALA A 152 12.79 10.02 -3.62
N ASP A 153 13.32 8.79 -3.71
CA ASP A 153 14.72 8.49 -3.40
C ASP A 153 15.73 9.29 -4.24
N PRO A 154 15.68 9.33 -5.60
CA PRO A 154 16.59 10.15 -6.39
C PRO A 154 16.48 11.66 -6.08
N ILE A 155 15.29 12.13 -5.69
CA ILE A 155 15.08 13.53 -5.30
C ILE A 155 15.83 13.81 -4.00
N TRP A 156 15.63 12.98 -2.99
CA TRP A 156 16.33 13.09 -1.71
C TRP A 156 17.85 13.00 -1.87
N GLN A 157 18.35 12.02 -2.64
CA GLN A 157 19.77 11.84 -2.92
C GLN A 157 20.40 13.07 -3.59
N SER A 158 19.70 13.72 -4.52
CA SER A 158 20.22 14.92 -5.21
C SER A 158 20.37 16.14 -4.29
N GLN A 159 19.69 16.13 -3.15
CA GLN A 159 19.69 17.23 -2.18
C GLN A 159 20.68 17.02 -1.02
N HIS A 160 20.94 15.74 -0.65
CA HIS A 160 21.68 15.39 0.55
C HIS A 160 22.98 14.62 0.27
N THR A 161 23.16 14.17 -0.96
CA THR A 161 24.35 13.41 -1.40
C THR A 161 24.77 13.85 -2.80
N GLU A 162 25.71 13.15 -3.42
CA GLU A 162 26.14 13.38 -4.82
C GLU A 162 25.18 12.78 -5.86
N GLY A 163 23.89 12.77 -5.58
CA GLY A 163 22.87 12.22 -6.47
C GLY A 163 22.68 13.04 -7.76
N SER A 164 22.29 12.35 -8.85
CA SER A 164 22.09 12.97 -10.16
C SER A 164 20.89 13.92 -10.18
N LYS A 165 21.11 15.21 -10.43
CA LYS A 165 20.04 16.22 -10.59
C LYS A 165 19.08 15.90 -11.73
N LEU A 166 19.58 15.31 -12.84
CA LEU A 166 18.72 14.91 -13.96
C LEU A 166 17.74 13.80 -13.55
N ARG A 167 18.22 12.79 -12.79
CA ARG A 167 17.33 11.74 -12.26
C ARG A 167 16.29 12.32 -11.31
N ALA A 168 16.66 13.26 -10.46
CA ALA A 168 15.75 13.93 -9.56
C ALA A 168 14.62 14.66 -10.30
N ILE A 169 14.96 15.41 -11.37
CA ILE A 169 13.98 16.12 -12.21
C ILE A 169 12.99 15.15 -12.85
N VAL A 170 13.49 14.06 -13.46
CA VAL A 170 12.63 13.05 -14.08
C VAL A 170 11.74 12.38 -13.04
N SER A 171 12.31 12.03 -11.88
CA SER A 171 11.56 11.41 -10.77
C SER A 171 10.49 12.35 -10.22
N SER A 172 10.78 13.64 -10.07
CA SER A 172 9.78 14.65 -9.63
C SER A 172 8.59 14.75 -10.59
N PHE A 173 8.86 14.73 -11.90
CA PHE A 173 7.80 14.76 -12.89
C PHE A 173 6.91 13.51 -12.83
N LEU A 174 7.52 12.31 -12.72
CA LEU A 174 6.80 11.04 -12.62
C LEU A 174 6.01 10.94 -11.30
N LEU A 175 6.61 11.41 -10.19
CA LEU A 175 5.96 11.46 -8.89
C LEU A 175 4.71 12.35 -8.95
N GLY A 176 4.83 13.58 -9.46
CA GLY A 176 3.68 14.48 -9.62
C GLY A 176 2.59 13.91 -10.53
N TYR A 177 2.96 13.18 -11.59
CA TYR A 177 2.00 12.52 -12.45
C TYR A 177 1.26 11.38 -11.71
N LEU A 178 1.96 10.55 -10.95
CA LEU A 178 1.35 9.45 -10.20
C LEU A 178 0.44 9.98 -9.07
N GLU A 179 0.85 11.03 -8.36
CA GLU A 179 0.00 11.71 -7.38
C GLU A 179 -1.26 12.31 -8.00
N LYS A 180 -1.14 12.91 -9.20
CA LYS A 180 -2.29 13.40 -9.95
C LYS A 180 -3.28 12.27 -10.27
N LEU A 181 -2.82 11.10 -10.71
CA LEU A 181 -3.70 9.96 -10.97
C LEU A 181 -4.42 9.49 -9.71
N ARG A 182 -3.71 9.42 -8.56
CA ARG A 182 -4.30 9.06 -7.27
C ARG A 182 -5.35 10.08 -6.82
N SER A 183 -5.08 11.37 -7.01
CA SER A 183 -6.04 12.45 -6.73
C SER A 183 -7.31 12.33 -7.59
N VAL A 184 -7.17 12.01 -8.89
CA VAL A 184 -8.32 11.77 -9.78
C VAL A 184 -9.09 10.53 -9.33
N ALA A 185 -8.41 9.43 -8.99
CA ALA A 185 -9.07 8.23 -8.49
C ALA A 185 -9.81 8.49 -7.18
N GLN A 186 -9.20 9.23 -6.25
CA GLN A 186 -9.84 9.63 -4.99
C GLN A 186 -11.13 10.43 -5.22
N ALA A 187 -11.07 11.43 -6.12
CA ALA A 187 -12.24 12.24 -6.46
C ALA A 187 -13.35 11.41 -7.14
N ALA A 188 -12.97 10.50 -8.05
CA ALA A 188 -13.91 9.63 -8.75
C ALA A 188 -14.60 8.60 -7.84
N MET A 189 -13.91 8.16 -6.77
CA MET A 189 -14.50 7.29 -5.75
C MET A 189 -15.57 8.00 -4.90
N GLY A 190 -15.60 9.33 -4.91
CA GLY A 190 -16.62 10.15 -4.24
C GLY A 190 -16.18 10.66 -2.86
N GLU A 191 -16.59 11.90 -2.56
CA GLU A 191 -16.40 12.52 -1.25
C GLU A 191 -17.18 11.74 -0.18
N GLY A 192 -16.54 11.50 0.98
CA GLY A 192 -17.15 10.77 2.09
C GLY A 192 -17.06 9.24 1.98
N ASN A 193 -16.56 8.69 0.87
CA ASN A 193 -16.27 7.27 0.78
C ASN A 193 -15.01 6.95 1.61
N PRO A 194 -15.11 6.13 2.68
CA PRO A 194 -13.96 5.83 3.54
C PRO A 194 -12.82 5.09 2.80
N LEU A 195 -13.11 4.50 1.64
CA LEU A 195 -12.13 3.80 0.82
C LEU A 195 -11.40 4.73 -0.16
N SER A 196 -11.84 6.00 -0.31
CA SER A 196 -11.21 6.96 -1.20
C SER A 196 -9.94 7.61 -0.63
N HIS A 197 -9.63 7.38 0.65
CA HIS A 197 -8.48 8.03 1.31
C HIS A 197 -7.14 7.59 0.69
N MET A 198 -6.54 8.46 -0.12
CA MET A 198 -5.26 8.27 -0.81
C MET A 198 -4.33 9.45 -0.52
N PRO A 199 -3.74 9.56 0.69
CA PRO A 199 -2.94 10.72 1.06
C PRO A 199 -1.69 10.87 0.19
N PRO A 200 -1.22 12.10 -0.07
CA PRO A 200 0.01 12.33 -0.82
C PRO A 200 1.24 11.85 -0.03
N LEU A 201 2.36 11.61 -0.72
CA LEU A 201 3.56 11.04 -0.12
C LEU A 201 4.11 11.86 1.07
N ASN A 202 4.00 13.19 1.00
CA ASN A 202 4.43 14.06 2.10
C ASN A 202 3.63 13.85 3.39
N ALA A 203 2.38 13.40 3.30
CA ALA A 203 1.60 13.04 4.49
C ALA A 203 2.21 11.83 5.21
N TYR A 204 2.67 10.84 4.47
CA TYR A 204 3.39 9.69 5.05
C TYR A 204 4.70 10.11 5.73
N LEU A 205 5.47 11.01 5.12
CA LEU A 205 6.69 11.55 5.74
C LEU A 205 6.40 12.25 7.08
N LYS A 206 5.35 13.08 7.12
CA LYS A 206 4.92 13.76 8.36
C LYS A 206 4.53 12.78 9.47
N ARG A 207 3.99 11.59 9.14
CA ARG A 207 3.61 10.56 10.13
C ARG A 207 4.81 9.99 10.89
N VAL A 208 5.98 9.97 10.28
CA VAL A 208 7.21 9.40 10.87
C VAL A 208 8.25 10.44 11.25
N GLU A 209 7.90 11.71 11.19
CA GLU A 209 8.78 12.80 11.62
C GLU A 209 9.25 12.60 13.06
N GLY A 210 10.57 12.71 13.27
CA GLY A 210 11.21 12.45 14.56
C GLY A 210 11.32 10.96 14.92
N MET A 211 10.85 10.03 14.06
CA MET A 211 10.88 8.59 14.31
C MET A 211 11.83 7.86 13.36
N VAL A 212 11.74 8.16 12.06
CA VAL A 212 12.61 7.58 11.03
C VAL A 212 13.05 8.68 10.07
N SER A 213 14.34 8.69 9.73
CA SER A 213 14.88 9.65 8.75
C SER A 213 14.39 9.31 7.33
N PRO A 214 14.02 10.31 6.50
CA PRO A 214 13.75 10.12 5.07
C PRO A 214 14.94 9.54 4.29
N GLY A 215 16.15 9.63 4.83
CA GLY A 215 17.37 9.02 4.27
C GLY A 215 17.45 7.50 4.44
N GLN A 216 16.57 6.90 5.20
CA GLN A 216 16.43 5.43 5.29
C GLN A 216 15.72 4.88 4.07
N GLN A 217 16.48 4.69 2.97
CA GLN A 217 15.98 4.32 1.65
C GLN A 217 16.26 2.85 1.28
N ALA A 218 16.84 2.05 2.20
CA ALA A 218 17.11 0.64 1.93
C ALA A 218 15.83 -0.20 2.03
N GLY A 219 15.52 -0.97 0.99
CA GLY A 219 14.28 -1.73 0.89
C GLY A 219 13.05 -0.82 0.93
N GLU A 220 12.08 -1.14 1.76
CA GLU A 220 10.89 -0.32 2.01
C GLU A 220 11.22 0.92 2.88
N GLY A 221 12.37 0.93 3.52
CA GLY A 221 12.94 2.06 4.22
C GLY A 221 11.96 2.73 5.19
N TRP A 222 11.92 4.08 5.17
CA TRP A 222 11.02 4.87 6.01
C TRP A 222 9.53 4.66 5.69
N LEU A 223 9.20 4.19 4.47
CA LEU A 223 7.81 3.99 4.05
C LEU A 223 7.10 2.96 4.93
N LEU A 224 7.78 1.87 5.30
CA LEU A 224 7.20 0.81 6.12
C LEU A 224 6.71 1.34 7.48
N ALA A 225 7.50 2.19 8.13
CA ALA A 225 7.09 2.86 9.36
C ALA A 225 5.91 3.82 9.12
N ALA A 226 5.94 4.53 7.98
CA ALA A 226 4.94 5.53 7.63
C ALA A 226 3.57 4.90 7.30
N GLU A 227 3.54 3.75 6.65
CA GLU A 227 2.31 2.99 6.39
C GLU A 227 1.67 2.51 7.68
N MET A 228 2.46 1.98 8.64
CA MET A 228 1.94 1.64 9.97
C MET A 228 1.36 2.87 10.67
N ALA A 229 2.10 3.98 10.67
CA ALA A 229 1.66 5.23 11.31
C ALA A 229 0.39 5.80 10.64
N GLU A 230 0.26 5.71 9.31
CA GLU A 230 -0.92 6.16 8.58
C GLU A 230 -2.16 5.34 8.96
N PHE A 231 -2.06 4.01 9.01
CA PHE A 231 -3.17 3.18 9.49
C PHE A 231 -3.60 3.57 10.90
N LEU A 232 -2.64 3.74 11.82
CA LEU A 232 -2.92 4.12 13.20
C LEU A 232 -3.55 5.51 13.29
N ALA A 233 -3.09 6.47 12.50
CA ALA A 233 -3.61 7.83 12.48
C ALA A 233 -5.03 7.92 11.89
N THR A 234 -5.40 7.01 11.01
CA THR A 234 -6.70 6.97 10.33
C THR A 234 -7.73 6.03 10.96
N GLY A 235 -7.44 5.52 12.16
CA GLY A 235 -8.39 4.72 12.95
C GLY A 235 -8.29 3.21 12.76
N THR A 236 -7.22 2.72 12.10
CA THR A 236 -6.93 1.30 12.03
C THR A 236 -5.91 0.94 13.10
N ASP A 237 -6.39 0.66 14.33
CA ASP A 237 -5.55 0.41 15.50
C ASP A 237 -4.76 -0.90 15.45
N ASN A 238 -5.09 -1.80 14.52
CA ASN A 238 -4.48 -3.13 14.40
C ASN A 238 -3.62 -3.19 13.13
N VAL A 239 -2.33 -3.52 13.26
CA VAL A 239 -1.42 -3.63 12.11
C VAL A 239 -0.53 -4.86 12.24
N VAL A 240 -0.49 -5.65 11.18
CA VAL A 240 0.41 -6.80 11.00
C VAL A 240 1.53 -6.40 10.04
N CYS A 241 2.77 -6.50 10.47
CA CYS A 241 3.95 -6.27 9.65
C CYS A 241 4.55 -7.61 9.23
N LEU A 242 4.53 -7.90 7.93
CA LEU A 242 5.04 -9.14 7.33
C LEU A 242 6.46 -8.91 6.85
N GLN A 243 7.40 -9.71 7.29
CA GLN A 243 8.80 -9.51 6.97
C GLN A 243 9.54 -10.82 6.69
N PRO A 244 10.48 -10.87 5.75
CA PRO A 244 11.36 -12.02 5.61
C PRO A 244 12.26 -12.13 6.85
N PHE A 245 12.48 -13.34 7.31
CA PHE A 245 13.47 -13.58 8.38
C PHE A 245 14.84 -13.04 7.96
N GLY A 246 15.47 -12.25 8.82
CA GLY A 246 16.78 -11.67 8.57
C GLY A 246 16.80 -10.48 7.59
N CYS A 247 15.64 -9.99 7.13
CA CYS A 247 15.58 -8.76 6.31
C CYS A 247 15.89 -7.53 7.15
N LEU A 248 17.10 -6.98 6.99
CA LEU A 248 17.59 -5.89 7.83
C LEU A 248 16.69 -4.64 7.77
N PRO A 249 16.31 -4.10 6.58
CA PRO A 249 15.41 -2.94 6.50
C PRO A 249 14.10 -3.16 7.27
N ASN A 250 13.44 -4.29 7.07
CA ASN A 250 12.17 -4.59 7.74
C ASN A 250 12.32 -4.75 9.26
N HIS A 251 13.44 -5.25 9.73
CA HIS A 251 13.70 -5.34 11.17
C HIS A 251 13.94 -3.98 11.80
N ILE A 252 14.61 -3.06 11.09
CA ILE A 252 14.90 -1.70 11.57
C ILE A 252 13.65 -0.82 11.50
N THR A 253 13.09 -0.61 10.30
CA THR A 253 12.01 0.34 10.06
C THR A 253 10.61 -0.26 10.19
N GLY A 254 10.49 -1.58 10.31
CA GLY A 254 9.26 -2.29 10.65
C GLY A 254 9.20 -2.58 12.15
N ARG A 255 9.85 -3.68 12.58
CA ARG A 255 9.79 -4.13 13.97
C ARG A 255 10.42 -3.14 14.95
N GLY A 256 11.56 -2.55 14.61
CA GLY A 256 12.32 -1.64 15.47
C GLY A 256 11.55 -0.37 15.86
N VAL A 257 10.66 0.12 15.02
CA VAL A 257 9.86 1.33 15.30
C VAL A 257 8.55 1.05 16.06
N MET A 258 8.16 -0.20 16.24
CA MET A 258 6.87 -0.52 16.86
C MET A 258 6.73 0.02 18.29
N SER A 259 7.85 0.13 19.04
CA SER A 259 7.84 0.72 20.38
C SER A 259 7.51 2.22 20.32
N ALA A 260 8.14 2.95 19.41
CA ALA A 260 7.87 4.38 19.18
C ALA A 260 6.44 4.61 18.69
N LEU A 261 5.94 3.75 17.80
CA LEU A 261 4.54 3.79 17.36
C LEU A 261 3.56 3.56 18.51
N ARG A 262 3.81 2.60 19.41
CA ARG A 262 2.96 2.40 20.59
C ARG A 262 3.00 3.58 21.56
N ALA A 263 4.14 4.25 21.71
CA ALA A 263 4.23 5.44 22.52
C ALA A 263 3.39 6.61 21.92
N ARG A 264 3.41 6.76 20.59
CA ARG A 264 2.62 7.79 19.89
C ARG A 264 1.14 7.41 19.77
N TYR A 265 0.83 6.14 19.62
CA TYR A 265 -0.53 5.59 19.48
C TYR A 265 -0.78 4.49 20.55
N PRO A 266 -1.17 4.86 21.79
CA PRO A 266 -1.23 3.91 22.92
C PRO A 266 -2.18 2.72 22.74
N LYS A 267 -3.15 2.81 21.81
CA LYS A 267 -4.06 1.70 21.51
C LYS A 267 -3.54 0.76 20.42
N ALA A 268 -2.40 1.08 19.83
CA ALA A 268 -1.86 0.32 18.71
C ALA A 268 -1.63 -1.15 19.09
N ASN A 269 -2.28 -2.03 18.37
CA ASN A 269 -2.09 -3.47 18.39
C ASN A 269 -1.20 -3.85 17.20
N LEU A 270 0.08 -4.00 17.43
CA LEU A 270 1.10 -4.22 16.41
C LEU A 270 1.75 -5.58 16.59
N ILE A 271 1.92 -6.32 15.50
CA ILE A 271 2.68 -7.58 15.47
C ILE A 271 3.56 -7.63 14.23
N GLY A 272 4.82 -8.08 14.42
CA GLY A 272 5.70 -8.47 13.32
C GLY A 272 5.71 -9.98 13.15
N ILE A 273 5.52 -10.46 11.92
CA ILE A 273 5.55 -11.90 11.60
C ILE A 273 6.67 -12.13 10.59
N ASP A 274 7.63 -12.99 11.00
CA ASP A 274 8.75 -13.38 10.15
C ASP A 274 8.36 -14.57 9.28
N PHE A 275 8.74 -14.51 8.00
CA PHE A 275 8.55 -15.57 7.02
C PHE A 275 9.91 -16.07 6.51
N GLU A 276 10.05 -17.38 6.44
CA GLU A 276 11.20 -18.08 5.87
C GLU A 276 10.72 -19.32 5.10
N GLY A 277 11.58 -19.94 4.31
CA GLY A 277 11.21 -21.09 3.48
C GLY A 277 10.68 -22.31 4.22
N GLY A 278 10.88 -22.39 5.54
CA GLY A 278 10.37 -23.45 6.43
C GLY A 278 9.28 -22.98 7.41
N THR A 279 8.75 -21.79 7.24
CA THR A 279 7.72 -21.24 8.16
C THR A 279 6.50 -22.15 8.21
N ALA A 280 6.21 -22.72 9.39
CA ALA A 280 5.04 -23.55 9.61
C ALA A 280 3.76 -22.69 9.60
N GLU A 281 2.78 -23.07 8.80
CA GLU A 281 1.48 -22.38 8.74
C GLU A 281 0.79 -22.27 10.10
N SER A 282 0.94 -23.31 10.95
CA SER A 282 0.40 -23.32 12.31
C SER A 282 0.97 -22.21 13.19
N ASN A 283 2.27 -21.89 13.03
CA ASN A 283 2.90 -20.80 13.78
C ASN A 283 2.28 -19.44 13.39
N VAL A 284 2.21 -19.14 12.10
CA VAL A 284 1.58 -17.91 11.59
C VAL A 284 0.12 -17.82 12.03
N SER A 285 -0.65 -18.91 11.87
CA SER A 285 -2.06 -18.97 12.26
C SER A 285 -2.27 -18.71 13.76
N ASN A 286 -1.44 -19.31 14.64
CA ASN A 286 -1.57 -19.10 16.08
C ASN A 286 -1.24 -17.66 16.49
N ARG A 287 -0.24 -17.05 15.87
CA ARG A 287 0.12 -15.64 16.09
C ARG A 287 -0.98 -14.70 15.63
N LEU A 288 -1.58 -14.94 14.47
CA LEU A 288 -2.72 -14.16 13.97
C LEU A 288 -3.95 -14.33 14.87
N LYS A 289 -4.27 -15.54 15.35
CA LYS A 289 -5.38 -15.77 16.29
C LYS A 289 -5.20 -14.97 17.59
N LEU A 290 -4.01 -15.00 18.17
CA LEU A 290 -3.71 -14.23 19.39
C LEU A 290 -3.84 -12.72 19.14
N PHE A 291 -3.30 -12.25 18.03
CA PHE A 291 -3.44 -10.85 17.60
C PHE A 291 -4.91 -10.44 17.41
N MET A 292 -5.72 -11.29 16.78
CA MET A 292 -7.15 -11.05 16.57
C MET A 292 -7.96 -11.06 17.86
N THR A 293 -7.59 -11.88 18.84
CA THR A 293 -8.22 -11.84 20.19
C THR A 293 -8.09 -10.43 20.77
N ARG A 294 -6.91 -9.82 20.68
CA ARG A 294 -6.69 -8.43 21.12
C ARG A 294 -7.48 -7.43 20.29
N ALA A 295 -7.53 -7.59 18.96
CA ALA A 295 -8.28 -6.71 18.06
C ALA A 295 -9.77 -6.69 18.40
N HIS A 296 -10.37 -7.84 18.66
CA HIS A 296 -11.77 -7.95 19.11
C HIS A 296 -12.02 -7.31 20.48
N GLN A 297 -11.09 -7.48 21.44
CA GLN A 297 -11.18 -6.83 22.75
C GLN A 297 -11.13 -5.31 22.66
N LEU A 298 -10.22 -4.77 21.86
CA LEU A 298 -10.10 -3.33 21.63
C LEU A 298 -11.40 -2.76 21.04
N LYS A 299 -11.98 -3.44 20.07
CA LYS A 299 -13.26 -3.05 19.48
C LYS A 299 -14.41 -3.13 20.49
N ALA A 300 -14.54 -4.21 21.24
CA ALA A 300 -15.60 -4.40 22.23
C ALA A 300 -15.53 -3.37 23.36
N SER A 301 -14.33 -2.87 23.70
CA SER A 301 -14.16 -1.87 24.77
C SER A 301 -14.76 -0.51 24.43
N GLY A 302 -15.20 -0.25 23.20
CA GLY A 302 -15.84 0.99 22.76
C GLY A 302 -14.97 2.26 22.93
N LYS A 303 -13.69 2.10 23.24
CA LYS A 303 -12.76 3.24 23.39
C LYS A 303 -12.52 3.78 22.00
N LEU A 304 -13.25 4.85 21.65
CA LEU A 304 -13.09 5.62 20.43
C LEU A 304 -11.61 5.91 20.16
N HIS A 305 -11.21 5.77 18.89
CA HIS A 305 -9.91 6.19 18.40
C HIS A 305 -9.67 7.67 18.73
N VAL A 306 -8.74 7.95 19.64
CA VAL A 306 -8.29 9.32 19.92
C VAL A 306 -7.08 9.56 19.04
N VAL A 307 -7.29 10.24 17.91
CA VAL A 307 -6.19 10.74 17.08
C VAL A 307 -5.42 11.77 17.92
N PRO A 308 -4.11 11.64 18.13
CA PRO A 308 -3.32 12.68 18.77
C PRO A 308 -3.53 14.01 18.03
N LYS A 309 -3.64 15.14 18.75
CA LYS A 309 -3.90 16.45 18.13
C LYS A 309 -2.88 16.81 17.06
N ASP A 310 -1.67 16.32 17.18
CA ASP A 310 -0.54 16.54 16.28
C ASP A 310 -0.59 15.63 15.02
N ALA A 311 -1.40 14.57 15.03
CA ALA A 311 -1.54 13.66 13.91
C ALA A 311 -2.57 14.11 12.87
N ASN A 312 -3.39 15.12 13.20
CA ASN A 312 -4.47 15.60 12.32
C ASN A 312 -3.99 16.74 11.42
N THR A 313 -3.13 16.44 10.45
CA THR A 313 -2.74 17.38 9.39
C THR A 313 -3.59 17.17 8.12
N ASN A 314 -4.91 16.98 8.28
CA ASN A 314 -5.86 17.08 7.17
C ASN A 314 -6.11 18.56 6.81
N ARG A 315 -5.06 19.35 6.59
CA ARG A 315 -5.15 20.57 5.80
C ARG A 315 -4.52 20.28 4.45
N THR A 316 -5.37 20.17 3.47
CA THR A 316 -5.08 20.26 2.04
C THR A 316 -4.28 21.53 1.77
N ASN A 317 -2.96 21.43 1.80
CA ASN A 317 -2.12 22.37 1.09
C ASN A 317 -1.48 21.59 -0.06
N GLN A 318 -1.81 22.03 -1.26
CA GLN A 318 -1.17 21.66 -2.51
C GLN A 318 0.27 22.21 -2.59
N GLU A 319 1.02 22.06 -1.53
CA GLU A 319 2.45 22.36 -1.56
C GLU A 319 3.15 21.07 -1.94
N GLY A 320 3.76 21.08 -3.12
CA GLY A 320 4.57 19.98 -3.63
C GLY A 320 5.66 19.60 -2.64
N PHE A 321 6.31 18.47 -2.87
CA PHE A 321 7.44 17.98 -2.08
C PHE A 321 8.53 19.07 -2.00
N GLU A 322 8.44 19.97 -1.01
CA GLU A 322 9.47 20.95 -0.69
C GLU A 322 10.43 20.34 0.34
N PRO A 323 11.74 20.36 0.07
CA PRO A 323 12.74 19.88 1.00
C PRO A 323 12.82 20.80 2.23
N GLN A 324 12.82 20.22 3.42
CA GLN A 324 13.16 20.94 4.62
C GLN A 324 14.59 21.49 4.50
N LYS A 325 14.73 22.83 4.48
CA LYS A 325 16.02 23.50 4.64
C LYS A 325 16.45 23.33 6.10
N HIS A 326 17.36 22.41 6.37
CA HIS A 326 18.09 22.46 7.63
C HIS A 326 19.04 23.65 7.57
N SER A 327 18.79 24.66 8.41
CA SER A 327 19.78 25.69 8.73
C SER A 327 20.98 25.02 9.38
N ALA A 328 22.16 25.28 8.81
CA ALA A 328 23.47 24.84 9.30
C ALA A 328 23.74 25.36 10.70
#